data_fff892e698f289eb054a31be422662be
#
_entry.id   fff892e698f289eb054a31be422662be
#
_cell.length_a   1.000
_cell.length_b   1.000
_cell.length_c   1.000
_cell.angle_alpha   90.00
_cell.angle_beta   90.00
_cell.angle_gamma   90.00
#
_symmetry.space_group_name_H-M   'P 1'
#
loop_
_entity.id
_entity.type
_entity.pdbx_description
1 polymer ?
#
loop_
_entity_poly.entity_id
_entity_poly.type
_entity_poly.pdbx_seq_one_letter_code
_entity_poly.pdbx_strand_id
1 'polypeptide(L)'
;MKTGLPRRILVFLAIAVVGCGLDLWTKSLLFERLGMPLEQPVWWVIPGVFGFQTSLNTGALFGIGQEYTAVFAVLSILAAVAVLVWLFVYRAAEDWLLTISLGCVMGGIFGNLYDRLGLHGLTWPETHPQAGEPVYAVRDWILVMIGSWPWPTFNVADSLLVVGAGLLLWHAMFHGERTS
;
A
#
# COMPACT_ATOMS: atom_id res chain seq x y z
N MET A 1 11.72 -31.95 -10.89
CA MET A 1 11.67 -30.49 -10.54
C MET A 1 10.50 -29.89 -11.25
N LYS A 2 9.53 -29.28 -10.53
CA LYS A 2 8.34 -28.69 -11.16
C LYS A 2 8.76 -27.47 -11.99
N THR A 3 8.68 -27.57 -13.31
CA THR A 3 9.15 -26.58 -14.30
C THR A 3 8.49 -25.20 -14.22
N GLY A 4 7.44 -25.03 -13.38
CA GLY A 4 6.70 -23.78 -13.25
C GLY A 4 7.14 -22.83 -12.10
N LEU A 5 7.95 -23.28 -11.15
CA LEU A 5 8.33 -22.50 -9.98
C LEU A 5 9.11 -21.21 -10.32
N PRO A 6 10.12 -21.23 -11.20
CA PRO A 6 10.83 -19.99 -11.57
C PRO A 6 9.92 -18.94 -12.22
N ARG A 7 8.97 -19.39 -13.06
CA ARG A 7 8.00 -18.49 -13.71
C ARG A 7 7.06 -17.83 -12.68
N ARG A 8 6.63 -18.56 -11.68
CA ARG A 8 5.75 -18.01 -10.62
C ARG A 8 6.47 -17.01 -9.73
N ILE A 9 7.73 -17.30 -9.38
CA ILE A 9 8.58 -16.34 -8.65
C ILE A 9 8.76 -15.06 -9.48
N LEU A 10 8.99 -15.18 -10.78
CA LEU A 10 9.11 -14.02 -11.66
C LEU A 10 7.80 -13.19 -11.69
N VAL A 11 6.64 -13.85 -11.75
CA VAL A 11 5.33 -13.17 -11.72
C VAL A 11 5.11 -12.49 -10.36
N PHE A 12 5.42 -13.15 -9.24
CA PHE A 12 5.38 -12.54 -7.91
C PHE A 12 6.23 -11.26 -7.85
N LEU A 13 7.49 -11.35 -8.28
CA LEU A 13 8.40 -10.20 -8.29
C LEU A 13 7.90 -9.09 -9.24
N ALA A 14 7.40 -9.44 -10.41
CA ALA A 14 6.86 -8.47 -11.36
C ALA A 14 5.68 -7.71 -10.76
N ILE A 15 4.72 -8.40 -10.13
CA ILE A 15 3.56 -7.77 -9.49
C ILE A 15 4.02 -6.87 -8.33
N ALA A 16 4.92 -7.36 -7.47
CA ALA A 16 5.42 -6.60 -6.34
C ALA A 16 6.17 -5.33 -6.78
N VAL A 17 7.08 -5.45 -7.74
CA VAL A 17 7.90 -4.32 -8.25
C VAL A 17 7.04 -3.31 -9.02
N VAL A 18 6.20 -3.79 -9.93
CA VAL A 18 5.32 -2.89 -10.71
C VAL A 18 4.29 -2.22 -9.80
N GLY A 19 3.69 -2.97 -8.87
CA GLY A 19 2.72 -2.42 -7.92
C GLY A 19 3.32 -1.37 -7.01
N CYS A 20 4.47 -1.66 -6.39
CA CYS A 20 5.23 -0.69 -5.60
C CYS A 20 5.64 0.53 -6.44
N GLY A 21 6.17 0.31 -7.65
CA GLY A 21 6.59 1.38 -8.54
C GLY A 21 5.44 2.31 -8.95
N LEU A 22 4.27 1.76 -9.26
CA LEU A 22 3.06 2.54 -9.56
C LEU A 22 2.59 3.35 -8.35
N ASP A 23 2.63 2.76 -7.15
CA ASP A 23 2.29 3.46 -5.91
C ASP A 23 3.21 4.66 -5.69
N LEU A 24 4.52 4.44 -5.70
CA LEU A 24 5.51 5.50 -5.47
C LEU A 24 5.47 6.59 -6.55
N TRP A 25 5.28 6.19 -7.80
CA TRP A 25 5.17 7.14 -8.91
C TRP A 25 3.93 8.02 -8.79
N THR A 26 2.76 7.42 -8.53
CA THR A 26 1.50 8.18 -8.39
C THR A 26 1.53 9.09 -7.17
N LYS A 27 2.05 8.64 -6.03
CA LYS A 27 2.27 9.45 -4.84
C LYS A 27 3.15 10.66 -5.13
N SER A 28 4.28 10.44 -5.79
CA SER A 28 5.19 11.54 -6.15
C SER A 28 4.54 12.54 -7.11
N LEU A 29 3.87 12.05 -8.15
CA LEU A 29 3.17 12.88 -9.12
C LEU A 29 2.08 13.75 -8.48
N LEU A 30 1.27 13.16 -7.59
CA LEU A 30 0.15 13.88 -6.98
C LEU A 30 0.63 14.87 -5.91
N PHE A 31 1.62 14.50 -5.11
CA PHE A 31 2.21 15.42 -4.12
C PHE A 31 3.01 16.55 -4.76
N GLU A 32 3.65 16.34 -5.91
CA GLU A 32 4.28 17.40 -6.69
C GLU A 32 3.25 18.40 -7.25
N ARG A 33 2.07 17.91 -7.70
CA ARG A 33 1.03 18.75 -8.31
C ARG A 33 0.12 19.45 -7.32
N LEU A 34 -0.24 18.78 -6.24
CA LEU A 34 -1.22 19.26 -5.25
C LEU A 34 -0.56 19.80 -3.98
N GLY A 35 0.75 19.60 -3.82
CA GLY A 35 1.48 20.03 -2.63
C GLY A 35 1.16 19.20 -1.38
N MET A 36 1.51 19.77 -0.23
CA MET A 36 1.20 19.21 1.08
C MET A 36 -0.32 19.27 1.36
N PRO A 37 -0.84 18.50 2.33
CA PRO A 37 -2.26 18.56 2.68
C PRO A 37 -2.75 19.99 2.90
N LEU A 38 -3.90 20.32 2.32
CA LEU A 38 -4.58 21.61 2.37
C LEU A 38 -3.94 22.77 1.56
N GLU A 39 -2.83 22.57 0.88
CA GLU A 39 -2.22 23.59 0.03
C GLU A 39 -3.07 23.88 -1.22
N GLN A 40 -3.69 22.84 -1.78
CA GLN A 40 -4.55 22.95 -2.95
C GLN A 40 -5.95 22.38 -2.68
N PRO A 41 -6.97 22.90 -3.35
CA PRO A 41 -8.31 22.32 -3.29
C PRO A 41 -8.33 20.92 -3.93
N VAL A 42 -9.39 20.15 -3.62
CA VAL A 42 -9.61 18.84 -4.24
C VAL A 42 -9.64 18.97 -5.77
N TRP A 43 -8.84 18.19 -6.44
CA TRP A 43 -8.90 18.06 -7.89
C TRP A 43 -9.95 17.00 -8.26
N TRP A 44 -11.15 17.46 -8.57
CA TRP A 44 -12.27 16.60 -8.91
C TRP A 44 -12.14 16.03 -10.31
N VAL A 45 -12.17 14.69 -10.42
CA VAL A 45 -12.37 13.95 -11.68
C VAL A 45 -13.87 13.84 -11.97
N ILE A 46 -14.65 13.48 -10.94
CA ILE A 46 -16.12 13.49 -10.95
C ILE A 46 -16.55 14.34 -9.76
N PRO A 47 -17.10 15.55 -10.00
CA PRO A 47 -17.46 16.46 -8.94
C PRO A 47 -18.32 15.83 -7.84
N GLY A 48 -17.86 15.92 -6.60
CA GLY A 48 -18.56 15.39 -5.41
C GLY A 48 -18.59 13.86 -5.30
N VAL A 49 -17.86 13.11 -6.16
CA VAL A 49 -17.83 11.63 -6.13
C VAL A 49 -16.42 11.11 -6.06
N PHE A 50 -15.54 11.53 -6.96
CA PHE A 50 -14.19 11.03 -7.07
C PHE A 50 -13.21 12.15 -7.41
N GLY A 51 -12.13 12.23 -6.68
CA GLY A 51 -11.09 13.23 -6.89
C GLY A 51 -9.77 12.86 -6.26
N PHE A 52 -8.82 13.81 -6.34
CA PHE A 52 -7.49 13.70 -5.78
C PHE A 52 -7.29 14.79 -4.73
N GLN A 53 -6.83 14.37 -3.56
CA GLN A 53 -6.53 15.24 -2.43
C GLN A 53 -5.39 14.65 -1.63
N THR A 54 -4.31 15.39 -1.44
CA THR A 54 -3.18 14.93 -0.65
C THR A 54 -3.54 14.85 0.83
N SER A 55 -3.11 13.77 1.47
CA SER A 55 -3.23 13.53 2.90
C SER A 55 -2.00 12.77 3.40
N LEU A 56 -1.63 12.99 4.66
CA LEU A 56 -0.54 12.30 5.32
C LEU A 56 -1.09 11.41 6.45
N ASN A 57 -0.83 10.11 6.34
CA ASN A 57 -1.31 9.10 7.27
C ASN A 57 -0.16 8.58 8.13
N THR A 58 -0.13 8.98 9.40
CA THR A 58 0.87 8.54 10.39
C THR A 58 0.47 7.23 11.08
N GLY A 59 -0.74 6.73 10.83
CA GLY A 59 -1.29 5.52 11.43
C GLY A 59 -1.40 4.33 10.47
N ALA A 60 -2.35 3.45 10.80
CA ALA A 60 -2.80 2.36 9.94
C ALA A 60 -4.01 2.79 9.10
N LEU A 61 -4.70 1.81 8.51
CA LEU A 61 -5.93 2.01 7.77
C LEU A 61 -6.95 2.79 8.63
N PHE A 62 -7.63 3.76 8.02
CA PHE A 62 -8.57 4.68 8.69
C PHE A 62 -7.93 5.58 9.78
N GLY A 63 -6.61 5.82 9.76
CA GLY A 63 -5.93 6.68 10.72
C GLY A 63 -5.85 6.10 12.13
N ILE A 64 -6.05 4.78 12.30
CA ILE A 64 -5.91 4.12 13.60
C ILE A 64 -4.43 4.15 14.02
N GLY A 65 -4.14 4.53 15.27
CA GLY A 65 -2.78 4.54 15.80
C GLY A 65 -1.92 5.65 15.20
N GLN A 66 -2.47 6.85 15.00
CA GLN A 66 -1.67 8.02 14.61
C GLN A 66 -0.50 8.20 15.57
N GLU A 67 0.64 8.68 15.04
CA GLU A 67 1.92 8.85 15.75
C GLU A 67 2.73 7.55 15.99
N TYR A 68 2.17 6.35 15.73
CA TYR A 68 2.91 5.09 15.85
C TYR A 68 3.55 4.63 14.52
N THR A 69 3.98 5.57 13.68
CA THR A 69 4.55 5.26 12.34
C THR A 69 5.70 4.26 12.41
N ALA A 70 6.59 4.37 13.41
CA ALA A 70 7.69 3.43 13.60
C ALA A 70 7.21 2.00 13.88
N VAL A 71 6.14 1.84 14.66
CA VAL A 71 5.53 0.53 14.93
C VAL A 71 4.98 -0.06 13.64
N PHE A 72 4.28 0.73 12.83
CA PHE A 72 3.75 0.28 11.54
C PHE A 72 4.86 -0.03 10.53
N ALA A 73 5.99 0.68 10.56
CA ALA A 73 7.16 0.33 9.75
C ALA A 73 7.73 -1.05 10.15
N VAL A 74 7.89 -1.31 11.45
CA VAL A 74 8.33 -2.63 11.95
C VAL A 74 7.35 -3.72 11.56
N LEU A 75 6.04 -3.51 11.75
CA LEU A 75 5.01 -4.47 11.36
C LEU A 75 5.02 -4.73 9.84
N SER A 76 5.27 -3.72 9.02
CA SER A 76 5.43 -3.88 7.57
C SER A 76 6.63 -4.77 7.21
N ILE A 77 7.76 -4.60 7.89
CA ILE A 77 8.95 -5.45 7.71
C ILE A 77 8.64 -6.90 8.12
N LEU A 78 8.01 -7.10 9.26
CA LEU A 78 7.63 -8.44 9.74
C LEU A 78 6.64 -9.11 8.76
N ALA A 79 5.67 -8.34 8.24
CA ALA A 79 4.74 -8.84 7.23
C ALA A 79 5.46 -9.22 5.93
N ALA A 80 6.42 -8.42 5.45
CA ALA A 80 7.23 -8.75 4.28
C ALA A 80 8.01 -10.05 4.48
N VAL A 81 8.64 -10.23 5.65
CA VAL A 81 9.34 -11.47 6.01
C VAL A 81 8.37 -12.65 6.05
N ALA A 82 7.19 -12.48 6.66
CA ALA A 82 6.18 -13.54 6.71
C ALA A 82 5.72 -13.96 5.32
N VAL A 83 5.52 -13.01 4.38
CA VAL A 83 5.19 -13.31 2.98
C VAL A 83 6.29 -14.13 2.32
N LEU A 84 7.57 -13.76 2.51
CA LEU A 84 8.69 -14.51 1.94
C LEU A 84 8.79 -15.92 2.53
N VAL A 85 8.61 -16.07 3.84
CA VAL A 85 8.58 -17.37 4.52
C VAL A 85 7.43 -18.21 3.96
N TRP A 86 6.23 -17.64 3.84
CA TRP A 86 5.10 -18.36 3.27
C TRP A 86 5.34 -18.76 1.82
N LEU A 87 5.90 -17.87 1.01
CA LEU A 87 6.17 -18.13 -0.39
C LEU A 87 7.19 -19.25 -0.60
N PHE A 88 8.30 -19.26 0.16
CA PHE A 88 9.44 -20.14 -0.07
C PHE A 88 9.49 -21.35 0.87
N VAL A 89 9.21 -21.18 2.17
CA VAL A 89 9.29 -22.27 3.15
C VAL A 89 8.03 -23.13 3.11
N TYR A 90 6.85 -22.48 3.11
CA TYR A 90 5.56 -23.19 3.04
C TYR A 90 5.09 -23.43 1.61
N ARG A 91 5.94 -23.13 0.60
CA ARG A 91 5.74 -23.44 -0.81
C ARG A 91 4.48 -22.82 -1.44
N ALA A 92 4.00 -21.71 -0.91
CA ALA A 92 2.85 -20.98 -1.48
C ALA A 92 3.06 -20.62 -2.96
N ALA A 93 4.31 -20.47 -3.41
CA ALA A 93 4.65 -20.25 -4.82
C ALA A 93 4.27 -21.46 -5.73
N GLU A 94 3.82 -22.59 -5.20
CA GLU A 94 3.29 -23.70 -6.00
C GLU A 94 1.81 -23.46 -6.43
N ASP A 95 1.15 -22.47 -5.87
CA ASP A 95 -0.20 -22.03 -6.23
C ASP A 95 -0.19 -20.67 -6.93
N TRP A 96 -0.92 -20.53 -8.06
CA TRP A 96 -0.98 -19.30 -8.83
C TRP A 96 -1.73 -18.19 -8.11
N LEU A 97 -2.83 -18.53 -7.44
CA LEU A 97 -3.64 -17.54 -6.75
C LEU A 97 -2.88 -16.97 -5.54
N LEU A 98 -2.19 -17.85 -4.77
CA LEU A 98 -1.32 -17.41 -3.68
C LEU A 98 -0.13 -16.58 -4.21
N THR A 99 0.47 -16.96 -5.34
CA THR A 99 1.56 -16.19 -5.96
C THR A 99 1.13 -14.77 -6.30
N ILE A 100 -0.03 -14.60 -6.94
CA ILE A 100 -0.56 -13.29 -7.33
C ILE A 100 -0.96 -12.49 -6.10
N SER A 101 -1.70 -13.10 -5.16
CA SER A 101 -2.14 -12.47 -3.92
C SER A 101 -0.97 -11.93 -3.11
N LEU A 102 0.05 -12.77 -2.88
CA LEU A 102 1.25 -12.39 -2.12
C LEU A 102 2.09 -11.35 -2.86
N GLY A 103 2.09 -11.35 -4.19
CA GLY A 103 2.72 -10.31 -5.00
C GLY A 103 2.05 -8.93 -4.79
N CYS A 104 0.71 -8.89 -4.80
CA CYS A 104 -0.05 -7.67 -4.48
C CYS A 104 0.24 -7.19 -3.05
N VAL A 105 0.18 -8.09 -2.06
CA VAL A 105 0.47 -7.77 -0.66
C VAL A 105 1.89 -7.21 -0.52
N MET A 106 2.88 -7.84 -1.15
CA MET A 106 4.27 -7.39 -1.09
C MET A 106 4.46 -6.01 -1.72
N GLY A 107 3.84 -5.74 -2.87
CA GLY A 107 3.87 -4.43 -3.53
C GLY A 107 3.28 -3.33 -2.64
N GLY A 108 2.14 -3.60 -2.00
CA GLY A 108 1.51 -2.67 -1.06
C GLY A 108 2.33 -2.44 0.21
N ILE A 109 2.92 -3.51 0.78
CA ILE A 109 3.80 -3.40 1.95
C ILE A 109 4.97 -2.47 1.65
N PHE A 110 5.68 -2.67 0.53
CA PHE A 110 6.86 -1.86 0.20
C PHE A 110 6.51 -0.44 -0.18
N GLY A 111 5.40 -0.19 -0.87
CA GLY A 111 4.93 1.17 -1.18
C GLY A 111 4.70 2.00 0.08
N ASN A 112 3.96 1.45 1.05
CA ASN A 112 3.69 2.15 2.31
C ASN A 112 4.87 2.15 3.29
N LEU A 113 5.74 1.14 3.25
CA LEU A 113 6.97 1.12 4.06
C LEU A 113 7.96 2.19 3.62
N TYR A 114 8.13 2.40 2.30
CA TYR A 114 8.97 3.46 1.75
C TYR A 114 8.61 4.83 2.35
N ASP A 115 7.32 5.13 2.41
CA ASP A 115 6.83 6.38 2.96
C ASP A 115 7.04 6.47 4.49
N ARG A 116 6.77 5.40 5.24
CA ARG A 116 6.98 5.35 6.69
C ARG A 116 8.44 5.52 7.11
N LEU A 117 9.36 5.16 6.23
CA LEU A 117 10.80 5.39 6.44
C LEU A 117 11.24 6.79 6.03
N GLY A 118 10.33 7.67 5.57
CA GLY A 118 10.64 9.04 5.14
C GLY A 118 11.46 9.12 3.86
N LEU A 119 11.54 8.04 3.07
CA LEU A 119 12.38 7.96 1.87
C LEU A 119 11.89 8.85 0.72
N HIS A 120 10.68 9.39 0.81
CA HIS A 120 10.14 10.38 -0.12
C HIS A 120 10.76 11.78 0.04
N GLY A 121 11.46 12.06 1.15
CA GLY A 121 12.20 13.29 1.37
C GLY A 121 11.34 14.54 1.66
N LEU A 122 10.03 14.40 1.94
CA LEU A 122 9.19 15.52 2.35
C LEU A 122 9.56 15.98 3.76
N THR A 123 9.44 17.30 3.99
CA THR A 123 9.59 17.93 5.29
C THR A 123 8.29 18.64 5.67
N TRP A 124 8.04 18.78 6.97
CA TRP A 124 6.87 19.52 7.46
C TRP A 124 6.99 20.99 7.06
N PRO A 125 5.89 21.62 6.57
CA PRO A 125 5.87 23.03 6.18
C PRO A 125 6.08 23.95 7.38
N GLU A 126 6.47 25.20 7.14
CA GLU A 126 6.74 26.21 8.18
C GLU A 126 5.55 26.48 9.13
N THR A 127 4.33 26.21 8.67
CA THR A 127 3.10 26.34 9.46
C THR A 127 2.84 25.19 10.43
N HIS A 128 3.63 24.09 10.33
CA HIS A 128 3.47 22.92 11.18
C HIS A 128 4.34 23.02 12.44
N PRO A 129 3.91 22.49 13.62
CA PRO A 129 4.73 22.47 14.84
C PRO A 129 6.11 21.83 14.69
N GLN A 130 6.27 20.90 13.77
CA GLN A 130 7.51 20.19 13.44
C GLN A 130 8.18 20.74 12.15
N ALA A 131 8.03 22.05 11.88
CA ALA A 131 8.55 22.69 10.67
C ALA A 131 10.01 22.29 10.38
N GLY A 132 10.27 21.88 9.13
CA GLY A 132 11.60 21.47 8.66
C GLY A 132 12.02 20.03 9.04
N GLU A 133 11.30 19.35 9.93
CA GLU A 133 11.58 17.95 10.25
C GLU A 133 11.09 17.02 9.14
N PRO A 134 11.76 15.85 8.93
CA PRO A 134 11.30 14.86 7.98
C PRO A 134 9.89 14.33 8.29
N VAL A 135 9.11 14.12 7.23
CA VAL A 135 7.78 13.51 7.34
C VAL A 135 7.91 11.99 7.29
N TYR A 136 7.46 11.32 8.36
CA TYR A 136 7.37 9.86 8.45
C TYR A 136 5.90 9.43 8.37
N ALA A 137 5.24 9.64 7.23
CA ALA A 137 3.83 9.37 7.04
C ALA A 137 3.57 8.82 5.65
N VAL A 138 2.56 7.96 5.53
CA VAL A 138 2.12 7.45 4.23
C VAL A 138 1.41 8.55 3.47
N ARG A 139 1.76 8.72 2.19
CA ARG A 139 1.16 9.68 1.27
C ARG A 139 -0.10 9.09 0.65
N ASP A 140 -1.26 9.57 1.08
CA ASP A 140 -2.56 9.18 0.53
C ASP A 140 -3.07 10.28 -0.40
N TRP A 141 -3.79 9.90 -1.48
CA TRP A 141 -4.19 10.88 -2.48
C TRP A 141 -5.50 10.55 -3.22
N ILE A 142 -6.07 9.36 -3.07
CA ILE A 142 -7.34 8.97 -3.68
C ILE A 142 -8.47 9.34 -2.74
N LEU A 143 -9.36 10.22 -3.19
CA LEU A 143 -10.57 10.62 -2.47
C LEU A 143 -11.81 10.06 -3.17
N VAL A 144 -12.64 9.35 -2.41
CA VAL A 144 -13.95 8.85 -2.84
C VAL A 144 -15.01 9.38 -1.88
N MET A 145 -16.11 9.90 -2.42
CA MET A 145 -17.26 10.34 -1.62
C MET A 145 -18.37 9.27 -1.65
N ILE A 146 -18.93 8.99 -0.49
CA ILE A 146 -20.12 8.14 -0.35
C ILE A 146 -21.26 9.07 0.08
N GLY A 147 -22.01 9.59 -0.90
CA GLY A 147 -22.92 10.69 -0.67
C GLY A 147 -22.17 11.95 -0.22
N SER A 148 -22.47 12.48 0.96
CA SER A 148 -21.77 13.62 1.56
C SER A 148 -20.58 13.23 2.45
N TRP A 149 -20.34 11.94 2.66
CA TRP A 149 -19.29 11.46 3.55
C TRP A 149 -18.01 11.11 2.76
N PRO A 150 -16.86 11.74 3.08
CA PRO A 150 -15.60 11.38 2.47
C PRO A 150 -15.11 10.04 3.03
N TRP A 151 -14.91 9.05 2.16
CA TRP A 151 -14.14 7.86 2.52
C TRP A 151 -12.71 8.28 2.84
N PRO A 152 -12.07 7.73 3.87
CA PRO A 152 -10.69 8.05 4.17
C PRO A 152 -9.80 7.93 2.92
N THR A 153 -8.98 8.95 2.68
CA THR A 153 -8.05 8.94 1.55
C THR A 153 -7.15 7.73 1.63
N PHE A 154 -6.80 7.18 0.47
CA PHE A 154 -5.97 5.99 0.33
C PHE A 154 -5.07 6.11 -0.91
N ASN A 155 -4.27 5.09 -1.19
CA ASN A 155 -3.30 5.07 -2.28
C ASN A 155 -3.33 3.72 -3.04
N VAL A 156 -2.44 3.56 -4.02
CA VAL A 156 -2.32 2.32 -4.81
C VAL A 156 -1.85 1.15 -3.93
N ALA A 157 -0.92 1.38 -2.98
CA ALA A 157 -0.46 0.34 -2.08
C ALA A 157 -1.60 -0.23 -1.21
N ASP A 158 -2.50 0.62 -0.69
CA ASP A 158 -3.67 0.18 0.07
C ASP A 158 -4.62 -0.65 -0.80
N SER A 159 -4.83 -0.23 -2.04
CA SER A 159 -5.63 -0.99 -3.01
C SER A 159 -5.03 -2.38 -3.26
N LEU A 160 -3.71 -2.47 -3.42
CA LEU A 160 -3.00 -3.74 -3.58
C LEU A 160 -3.12 -4.63 -2.34
N LEU A 161 -3.03 -4.06 -1.13
CA LEU A 161 -3.22 -4.79 0.12
C LEU A 161 -4.64 -5.35 0.23
N VAL A 162 -5.65 -4.55 -0.08
CA VAL A 162 -7.06 -4.98 -0.05
C VAL A 162 -7.33 -6.07 -1.08
N VAL A 163 -6.87 -5.90 -2.32
CA VAL A 163 -7.02 -6.90 -3.39
C VAL A 163 -6.29 -8.19 -3.01
N GLY A 164 -5.03 -8.09 -2.56
CA GLY A 164 -4.24 -9.25 -2.15
C GLY A 164 -4.88 -10.01 -0.99
N ALA A 165 -5.33 -9.31 0.05
CA ALA A 165 -6.05 -9.90 1.18
C ALA A 165 -7.37 -10.56 0.76
N GLY A 166 -8.14 -9.92 -0.13
CA GLY A 166 -9.37 -10.48 -0.69
C GLY A 166 -9.13 -11.78 -1.46
N LEU A 167 -8.06 -11.83 -2.27
CA LEU A 167 -7.67 -13.05 -2.99
C LEU A 167 -7.19 -14.17 -2.05
N LEU A 168 -6.47 -13.82 -0.96
CA LEU A 168 -6.08 -14.80 0.06
C LEU A 168 -7.30 -15.37 0.78
N LEU A 169 -8.25 -14.52 1.14
CA LEU A 169 -9.51 -14.96 1.76
C LEU A 169 -10.29 -15.87 0.81
N TRP A 170 -10.40 -15.48 -0.46
CA TRP A 170 -11.02 -16.32 -1.49
C TRP A 170 -10.36 -17.69 -1.59
N HIS A 171 -9.02 -17.73 -1.63
CA HIS A 171 -8.27 -18.97 -1.66
C HIS A 171 -8.57 -19.84 -0.45
N ALA A 172 -8.57 -19.26 0.76
CA ALA A 172 -8.85 -20.01 1.99
C ALA A 172 -10.27 -20.62 2.00
N MET A 173 -11.26 -19.89 1.47
CA MET A 173 -12.67 -20.36 1.45
C MET A 173 -12.92 -21.45 0.41
N PHE A 174 -12.26 -21.42 -0.75
CA PHE A 174 -12.63 -22.27 -1.88
C PHE A 174 -11.55 -23.28 -2.32
N HIS A 175 -10.31 -23.16 -1.81
CA HIS A 175 -9.21 -24.02 -2.17
C HIS A 175 -8.54 -24.72 -0.98
N GLY A 176 -8.91 -24.38 0.26
CA GLY A 176 -8.34 -24.94 1.49
C GLY A 176 -8.71 -26.39 1.80
N GLU A 177 -9.73 -26.93 1.17
CA GLU A 177 -10.27 -28.27 1.50
C GLU A 177 -9.68 -29.44 0.66
N ARG A 178 -8.68 -29.20 -0.20
CA ARG A 178 -8.13 -30.25 -1.09
C ARG A 178 -6.93 -31.01 -0.53
N THR A 179 -6.62 -30.88 0.76
CA THR A 179 -5.49 -31.56 1.41
C THR A 179 -5.96 -32.32 2.67
N SER A 180 -6.86 -33.27 2.51
CA SER A 180 -7.10 -34.34 3.48
C SER A 180 -7.02 -35.70 2.83
#